data_edffc1cc48fbe05d80b62c0f0454e91e
#
_entry.id   edffc1cc48fbe05d80b62c0f0454e91e
#
_cell.length_a   1.000
_cell.length_b   1.000
_cell.length_c   1.000
_cell.angle_alpha   90.00
_cell.angle_beta   90.00
_cell.angle_gamma   90.00
#
_symmetry.space_group_name_H-M   'P 1'
#
loop_
_entity.id
_entity.type
_entity.pdbx_description
1 polymer ?
#
loop_
_entity_poly.entity_id
_entity_poly.type
_entity_poly.pdbx_seq_one_letter_code
_entity_poly.pdbx_strand_id
1 'polypeptide(L)'
;MNAFFLKSLRPYFNFPGLSLPGALNSGLWLDEKIDALQHNVAVEVADYLERYPQTKHVDVYLNDINGTMRGKRLSVESMLSLEKGCYFPLSVYSMDQKGNIAAPLYDEPDRLCVPVAGSLRPCPQDPEHTAQILLTMKDSDGNPCPLEPRAILQNVVARFHQHGLFPVIAPEIEFYLTGQGDRDPQNQGCFHMDTSSAHAALFDELEQLAHLQRIPLSGVVAEAESGQYELDLKHSQRVIEVCDNVLALRRLTRYVAEKHGLQANFMAKP
;
A
#
# COMPACT_ATOMS: atom_id res chain seq x y z
N MET A 1 -24.53 -1.88 24.53
CA MET A 1 -24.87 -2.46 23.22
C MET A 1 -23.56 -2.56 22.46
N ASN A 2 -23.11 -3.77 22.10
CA ASN A 2 -21.73 -4.03 21.67
C ASN A 2 -21.47 -3.43 20.28
N ALA A 3 -20.38 -2.70 20.11
CA ALA A 3 -19.94 -2.09 18.84
C ALA A 3 -19.86 -3.09 17.66
N PHE A 4 -19.71 -4.36 17.94
CA PHE A 4 -19.72 -5.46 16.97
C PHE A 4 -21.11 -5.68 16.33
N PHE A 5 -22.19 -5.43 17.06
CA PHE A 5 -23.56 -5.63 16.56
C PHE A 5 -23.99 -4.52 15.58
N LEU A 6 -23.48 -3.32 15.75
CA LEU A 6 -23.75 -2.20 14.83
C LEU A 6 -23.00 -2.31 13.49
N LYS A 7 -21.82 -2.95 13.47
CA LYS A 7 -21.08 -3.20 12.22
C LYS A 7 -21.75 -4.25 11.32
N SER A 8 -22.46 -5.22 11.88
CA SER A 8 -23.11 -6.29 11.11
C SER A 8 -24.41 -5.86 10.43
N LEU A 9 -25.01 -4.74 10.82
CA LEU A 9 -26.28 -4.23 10.27
C LEU A 9 -26.12 -3.21 9.14
N ARG A 10 -24.92 -2.71 8.87
CA ARG A 10 -24.66 -1.71 7.81
C ARG A 10 -25.02 -2.15 6.37
N PRO A 11 -24.91 -3.41 5.94
CA PRO A 11 -25.32 -3.80 4.59
C PRO A 11 -26.84 -3.74 4.31
N TYR A 12 -27.65 -3.64 5.36
CA TYR A 12 -29.11 -3.78 5.23
C TYR A 12 -29.89 -2.47 5.29
N PHE A 13 -29.22 -1.31 5.51
CA PHE A 13 -29.89 -0.01 5.63
C PHE A 13 -29.45 0.98 4.55
N ASN A 14 -29.62 0.60 3.28
CA ASN A 14 -29.50 1.55 2.17
C ASN A 14 -30.91 1.84 1.63
N PHE A 15 -31.63 2.79 2.28
CA PHE A 15 -32.89 3.29 1.75
C PHE A 15 -32.63 4.60 0.98
N PRO A 16 -32.87 4.64 -0.35
CA PRO A 16 -32.81 5.88 -1.09
C PRO A 16 -34.03 6.75 -0.66
N GLY A 17 -33.77 7.87 -0.01
CA GLY A 17 -34.79 8.89 0.26
C GLY A 17 -34.97 9.38 1.69
N LEU A 18 -34.22 8.93 2.69
CA LEU A 18 -34.25 9.50 4.04
C LEU A 18 -33.04 10.41 4.27
N SER A 19 -33.24 11.70 4.13
CA SER A 19 -32.32 12.71 4.67
C SER A 19 -32.53 12.81 6.19
N LEU A 20 -31.63 12.22 6.98
CA LEU A 20 -31.55 12.46 8.43
C LEU A 20 -30.50 13.55 8.66
N PRO A 21 -30.90 14.79 8.98
CA PRO A 21 -29.93 15.82 9.34
C PRO A 21 -29.35 15.50 10.71
N GLY A 22 -28.04 15.41 10.84
CA GLY A 22 -27.32 15.45 12.11
C GLY A 22 -26.84 14.13 12.70
N ALA A 23 -27.41 12.97 12.37
CA ALA A 23 -27.01 11.69 12.96
C ALA A 23 -25.88 10.96 12.20
N LEU A 24 -25.68 11.26 10.93
CA LEU A 24 -24.62 10.64 10.10
C LEU A 24 -23.23 11.22 10.38
N ASN A 25 -23.16 12.50 10.76
CA ASN A 25 -21.89 13.14 11.12
C ASN A 25 -21.29 12.60 12.42
N SER A 26 -22.11 12.15 13.37
CA SER A 26 -21.61 11.58 14.63
C SER A 26 -21.00 10.18 14.45
N GLY A 27 -21.50 9.39 13.50
CA GLY A 27 -20.98 8.05 13.21
C GLY A 27 -19.63 8.08 12.50
N LEU A 28 -19.47 8.93 11.50
CA LEU A 28 -18.20 9.15 10.80
C LEU A 28 -17.13 9.73 11.73
N TRP A 29 -17.49 10.69 12.57
CA TRP A 29 -16.58 11.28 13.55
C TRP A 29 -16.18 10.32 14.68
N LEU A 30 -17.07 9.39 15.07
CA LEU A 30 -16.76 8.30 16.00
C LEU A 30 -15.84 7.27 15.35
N ASP A 31 -16.05 6.90 14.07
CA ASP A 31 -15.18 5.99 13.33
C ASP A 31 -13.78 6.61 13.15
N GLU A 32 -13.67 7.90 12.80
CA GLU A 32 -12.39 8.63 12.71
C GLU A 32 -11.67 8.73 14.06
N LYS A 33 -12.39 8.96 15.16
CA LYS A 33 -11.80 8.96 16.52
C LYS A 33 -11.42 7.56 16.99
N ILE A 34 -12.20 6.54 16.69
CA ILE A 34 -11.89 5.15 17.00
C ILE A 34 -10.69 4.72 16.17
N ASP A 35 -10.62 5.06 14.89
CA ASP A 35 -9.44 4.83 14.05
C ASP A 35 -8.21 5.59 14.59
N ALA A 36 -8.36 6.83 15.01
CA ALA A 36 -7.26 7.61 15.60
C ALA A 36 -6.78 7.08 16.96
N LEU A 37 -7.66 6.51 17.77
CA LEU A 37 -7.31 5.86 19.03
C LEU A 37 -6.71 4.46 18.82
N GLN A 38 -7.12 3.75 17.77
CA GLN A 38 -6.58 2.44 17.41
C GLN A 38 -5.24 2.53 16.65
N HIS A 39 -4.87 3.69 16.12
CA HIS A 39 -3.68 3.89 15.29
C HIS A 39 -2.68 4.87 15.94
N ASN A 40 -2.40 4.68 17.23
CA ASN A 40 -1.26 5.34 17.84
C ASN A 40 0.01 4.60 17.45
N VAL A 41 0.91 5.25 16.72
CA VAL A 41 2.17 4.67 16.22
C VAL A 41 3.01 4.06 17.35
N ALA A 42 3.03 4.67 18.53
CA ALA A 42 3.80 4.12 19.67
C ALA A 42 3.20 2.78 20.16
N VAL A 43 1.87 2.68 20.19
CA VAL A 43 1.17 1.41 20.52
C VAL A 43 1.41 0.38 19.43
N GLU A 44 1.30 0.78 18.16
CA GLU A 44 1.55 -0.08 17.01
C GLU A 44 2.98 -0.66 17.04
N VAL A 45 3.97 0.17 17.38
CA VAL A 45 5.38 -0.25 17.54
C VAL A 45 5.53 -1.25 18.69
N ALA A 46 4.91 -0.97 19.84
CA ALA A 46 4.99 -1.88 21.01
C ALA A 46 4.38 -3.25 20.68
N ASP A 47 3.18 -3.27 20.10
CA ASP A 47 2.49 -4.49 19.68
C ASP A 47 3.26 -5.25 18.57
N TYR A 48 3.93 -4.51 17.70
CA TYR A 48 4.76 -5.10 16.65
C TYR A 48 5.97 -5.81 17.25
N LEU A 49 6.74 -5.14 18.13
CA LEU A 49 7.92 -5.71 18.76
C LEU A 49 7.62 -6.89 19.69
N GLU A 50 6.42 -6.92 20.29
CA GLU A 50 5.94 -8.09 21.04
C GLU A 50 5.73 -9.31 20.13
N ARG A 51 5.15 -9.09 18.91
CA ARG A 51 4.91 -10.16 17.94
C ARG A 51 6.18 -10.59 17.19
N TYR A 52 7.11 -9.65 16.96
CA TYR A 52 8.34 -9.86 16.22
C TYR A 52 9.57 -9.47 17.04
N PRO A 53 9.89 -10.22 18.11
CA PRO A 53 10.96 -9.84 19.07
C PRO A 53 12.38 -9.93 18.50
N GLN A 54 12.54 -10.58 17.32
CA GLN A 54 13.82 -10.68 16.63
C GLN A 54 14.12 -9.47 15.71
N THR A 55 13.21 -8.49 15.64
CA THR A 55 13.36 -7.30 14.82
C THR A 55 14.63 -6.51 15.21
N LYS A 56 15.46 -6.20 14.24
CA LYS A 56 16.71 -5.44 14.37
C LYS A 56 16.67 -4.10 13.66
N HIS A 57 15.84 -4.00 12.63
CA HIS A 57 15.79 -2.84 11.74
C HIS A 57 14.35 -2.44 11.41
N VAL A 58 14.19 -1.18 11.01
CA VAL A 58 12.99 -0.68 10.38
C VAL A 58 13.33 0.10 9.11
N ASP A 59 12.72 -0.27 8.01
CA ASP A 59 12.77 0.46 6.75
C ASP A 59 11.64 1.50 6.76
N VAL A 60 12.00 2.78 6.84
CA VAL A 60 11.07 3.90 6.74
C VAL A 60 11.07 4.43 5.32
N TYR A 61 9.90 4.63 4.70
CA TYR A 61 9.84 4.94 3.29
C TYR A 61 8.68 5.84 2.89
N LEU A 62 8.86 6.49 1.73
CA LEU A 62 7.87 7.26 0.98
C LEU A 62 7.70 6.61 -0.40
N ASN A 63 6.54 6.76 -1.02
CA ASN A 63 6.34 6.42 -2.42
C ASN A 63 6.45 7.68 -3.27
N ASP A 64 7.37 7.70 -4.24
CA ASP A 64 7.49 8.81 -5.20
C ASP A 64 6.41 8.76 -6.28
N ILE A 65 6.40 9.75 -7.19
CA ILE A 65 5.42 9.85 -8.27
C ILE A 65 5.49 8.69 -9.28
N ASN A 66 6.60 7.97 -9.32
CA ASN A 66 6.79 6.78 -10.17
C ASN A 66 6.35 5.49 -9.47
N GLY A 67 5.85 5.58 -8.23
CA GLY A 67 5.55 4.43 -7.37
C GLY A 67 6.82 3.70 -6.90
N THR A 68 7.97 4.39 -6.90
CA THR A 68 9.22 3.86 -6.36
C THR A 68 9.28 4.15 -4.86
N MET A 69 9.62 3.13 -4.09
CA MET A 69 9.83 3.23 -2.65
C MET A 69 11.18 3.92 -2.40
N ARG A 70 11.15 5.09 -1.77
CA ARG A 70 12.32 5.88 -1.38
C ARG A 70 12.42 5.89 0.13
N GLY A 71 13.52 5.46 0.70
CA GLY A 71 13.59 5.30 2.14
C GLY A 71 14.99 5.11 2.68
N LYS A 72 15.04 4.82 3.97
CA LYS A 72 16.28 4.48 4.69
C LYS A 72 16.01 3.42 5.76
N ARG A 73 17.00 2.64 6.07
CA ARG A 73 16.98 1.66 7.14
C ARG A 73 17.48 2.30 8.44
N LEU A 74 16.70 2.13 9.50
CA LEU A 74 17.04 2.57 10.85
C LEU A 74 17.19 1.35 11.77
N SER A 75 17.87 1.53 12.91
CA SER A 75 17.93 0.48 13.91
C SER A 75 16.60 0.34 14.67
N VAL A 76 16.40 -0.80 15.33
CA VAL A 76 15.20 -1.05 16.14
C VAL A 76 14.99 -0.03 17.26
N GLU A 77 16.09 0.48 17.85
CA GLU A 77 16.01 1.51 18.89
C GLU A 77 15.34 2.78 18.39
N SER A 78 15.50 3.10 17.10
CA SER A 78 14.84 4.25 16.46
C SER A 78 13.33 4.09 16.35
N MET A 79 12.81 2.84 16.38
CA MET A 79 11.37 2.58 16.36
C MET A 79 10.67 3.15 17.61
N LEU A 80 11.33 3.17 18.75
CA LEU A 80 10.76 3.67 20.02
C LEU A 80 10.48 5.18 20.00
N SER A 81 11.01 5.90 19.03
CA SER A 81 10.77 7.34 18.85
C SER A 81 10.23 7.68 17.46
N LEU A 82 9.69 6.67 16.76
CA LEU A 82 9.30 6.79 15.38
C LEU A 82 8.13 7.80 15.18
N GLU A 83 7.30 8.00 16.21
CA GLU A 83 6.22 8.99 16.18
C GLU A 83 6.73 10.43 15.99
N LYS A 84 8.02 10.70 16.32
CA LYS A 84 8.64 12.01 16.06
C LYS A 84 8.97 12.23 14.60
N GLY A 85 8.89 11.17 13.79
CA GLY A 85 9.22 11.18 12.38
C GLY A 85 10.70 11.26 12.09
N CYS A 86 11.03 11.47 10.84
CA CYS A 86 12.39 11.68 10.34
C CYS A 86 12.37 12.64 9.14
N TYR A 87 13.54 13.02 8.65
CA TYR A 87 13.64 14.02 7.60
C TYR A 87 14.06 13.39 6.26
N PHE A 88 13.43 13.87 5.19
CA PHE A 88 13.79 13.56 3.81
C PHE A 88 13.82 14.84 2.97
N PRO A 89 14.68 14.92 1.94
CA PRO A 89 14.67 16.05 1.01
C PRO A 89 13.37 16.08 0.21
N LEU A 90 12.83 17.27 -0.04
CA LEU A 90 11.64 17.44 -0.85
C LEU A 90 11.81 16.89 -2.27
N SER A 91 13.06 16.89 -2.76
CA SER A 91 13.45 16.37 -4.07
C SER A 91 13.08 14.91 -4.32
N VAL A 92 12.74 14.11 -3.27
CA VAL A 92 12.27 12.73 -3.48
C VAL A 92 11.02 12.67 -4.37
N TYR A 93 10.19 13.72 -4.37
CA TYR A 93 8.98 13.81 -5.21
C TYR A 93 9.22 14.41 -6.60
N SER A 94 10.44 14.81 -6.92
CA SER A 94 10.82 15.35 -8.23
C SER A 94 11.78 14.43 -9.00
N MET A 95 12.02 13.23 -8.51
CA MET A 95 12.88 12.28 -9.18
C MET A 95 12.16 11.64 -10.38
N ASP A 96 12.88 11.54 -11.51
CA ASP A 96 12.46 10.70 -12.62
C ASP A 96 12.70 9.20 -12.34
N GLN A 97 12.34 8.32 -13.28
CA GLN A 97 12.55 6.87 -13.15
C GLN A 97 14.03 6.47 -13.03
N LYS A 98 14.97 7.32 -13.47
CA LYS A 98 16.42 7.09 -13.37
C LYS A 98 17.02 7.70 -12.10
N GLY A 99 16.21 8.41 -11.29
CA GLY A 99 16.64 9.07 -10.06
C GLY A 99 17.21 10.47 -10.28
N ASN A 100 17.09 11.06 -11.49
CA ASN A 100 17.48 12.44 -11.71
C ASN A 100 16.47 13.39 -11.06
N ILE A 101 16.97 14.42 -10.39
CA ILE A 101 16.17 15.40 -9.66
C ILE A 101 15.87 16.58 -10.59
N ALA A 102 14.64 17.07 -10.60
CA ALA A 102 14.30 18.32 -11.28
C ALA A 102 15.00 19.50 -10.61
N ALA A 103 15.75 20.27 -11.40
CA ALA A 103 16.64 21.34 -10.93
C ALA A 103 16.03 22.33 -9.91
N PRO A 104 14.75 22.76 -10.00
CA PRO A 104 14.18 23.70 -9.03
C PRO A 104 14.12 23.19 -7.59
N LEU A 105 14.24 21.87 -7.35
CA LEU A 105 14.13 21.28 -6.02
C LEU A 105 15.47 20.77 -5.45
N TYR A 106 16.60 21.13 -6.07
CA TYR A 106 17.92 20.71 -5.57
C TYR A 106 18.27 21.32 -4.21
N ASP A 107 17.95 22.59 -4.02
CA ASP A 107 18.34 23.38 -2.85
C ASP A 107 17.22 23.48 -1.79
N GLU A 108 16.12 22.73 -1.97
CA GLU A 108 15.04 22.71 -1.00
C GLU A 108 15.46 21.97 0.28
N PRO A 109 15.13 22.54 1.46
CA PRO A 109 15.47 21.91 2.74
C PRO A 109 14.71 20.62 2.95
N ASP A 110 15.26 19.76 3.81
CA ASP A 110 14.61 18.55 4.27
C ASP A 110 13.26 18.87 4.95
N ARG A 111 12.29 18.01 4.74
CA ARG A 111 10.94 18.09 5.31
C ARG A 111 10.74 16.98 6.33
N LEU A 112 9.96 17.30 7.36
CA LEU A 112 9.55 16.30 8.34
C LEU A 112 8.61 15.29 7.67
N CYS A 113 8.92 14.00 7.86
CA CYS A 113 8.08 12.89 7.45
C CYS A 113 7.64 12.13 8.69
N VAL A 114 6.34 11.91 8.82
CA VAL A 114 5.75 11.20 9.97
C VAL A 114 5.16 9.87 9.55
N PRO A 115 5.15 8.86 10.43
CA PRO A 115 4.59 7.56 10.12
C PRO A 115 3.10 7.62 9.76
N VAL A 116 2.71 6.81 8.79
CA VAL A 116 1.29 6.52 8.51
C VAL A 116 0.87 5.40 9.45
N ALA A 117 0.04 5.73 10.42
CA ALA A 117 -0.47 4.76 11.39
C ALA A 117 -1.20 3.60 10.69
N GLY A 118 -1.02 2.37 11.20
CA GLY A 118 -1.55 1.15 10.60
C GLY A 118 -0.72 0.57 9.46
N SER A 119 0.40 1.23 9.07
CA SER A 119 1.24 0.78 7.97
C SER A 119 2.48 -0.03 8.40
N LEU A 120 2.73 -0.19 9.69
CA LEU A 120 3.86 -0.97 10.21
C LEU A 120 3.64 -2.47 9.94
N ARG A 121 4.57 -3.09 9.21
CA ARG A 121 4.48 -4.48 8.75
C ARG A 121 5.87 -5.11 8.71
N PRO A 122 5.99 -6.47 8.74
CA PRO A 122 7.26 -7.12 8.45
C PRO A 122 7.75 -6.80 7.03
N CYS A 123 9.04 -6.63 6.83
CA CYS A 123 9.61 -6.45 5.50
C CYS A 123 9.59 -7.79 4.73
N PRO A 124 9.06 -7.88 3.50
CA PRO A 124 8.96 -9.15 2.77
C PRO A 124 10.29 -9.86 2.53
N GLN A 125 11.38 -9.09 2.42
CA GLN A 125 12.72 -9.62 2.15
C GLN A 125 13.36 -10.28 3.38
N ASP A 126 12.96 -9.83 4.59
CA ASP A 126 13.49 -10.34 5.86
C ASP A 126 12.45 -10.10 6.96
N PRO A 127 11.35 -10.85 6.95
CA PRO A 127 10.20 -10.59 7.82
C PRO A 127 10.47 -10.83 9.30
N GLU A 128 11.50 -11.60 9.64
CA GLU A 128 11.88 -11.91 11.01
C GLU A 128 12.67 -10.78 11.68
N HIS A 129 13.56 -10.11 10.92
CA HIS A 129 14.48 -9.14 11.49
C HIS A 129 14.24 -7.70 11.07
N THR A 130 13.40 -7.47 10.05
CA THR A 130 13.19 -6.14 9.48
C THR A 130 11.71 -5.79 9.41
N ALA A 131 11.35 -4.67 10.05
CA ALA A 131 10.06 -4.01 9.89
C ALA A 131 10.09 -3.04 8.70
N GLN A 132 8.92 -2.65 8.19
CA GLN A 132 8.79 -1.52 7.27
C GLN A 132 7.57 -0.67 7.65
N ILE A 133 7.67 0.65 7.45
CA ILE A 133 6.57 1.58 7.72
C ILE A 133 6.55 2.71 6.68
N LEU A 134 5.35 3.00 6.18
CA LEU A 134 5.11 4.12 5.27
C LEU A 134 5.15 5.45 6.04
N LEU A 135 5.75 6.45 5.42
CA LEU A 135 5.76 7.83 5.91
C LEU A 135 4.91 8.72 5.02
N THR A 136 4.48 9.85 5.56
CA THR A 136 3.90 10.99 4.85
C THR A 136 4.67 12.26 5.18
N MET A 137 4.92 13.09 4.17
CA MET A 137 5.73 14.30 4.30
C MET A 137 4.87 15.51 4.68
N LYS A 138 5.42 16.36 5.53
CA LYS A 138 4.84 17.66 5.87
C LYS A 138 5.50 18.80 5.09
N ASP A 139 4.74 19.83 4.77
CA ASP A 139 5.30 21.08 4.27
C ASP A 139 5.95 21.92 5.39
N SER A 140 6.42 23.14 5.08
CA SER A 140 7.04 24.04 6.06
C SER A 140 6.10 24.47 7.19
N ASP A 141 4.79 24.42 6.94
CA ASP A 141 3.76 24.88 7.87
C ASP A 141 3.14 23.71 8.68
N GLY A 142 3.64 22.48 8.43
CA GLY A 142 3.17 21.26 9.09
C GLY A 142 1.93 20.62 8.43
N ASN A 143 1.49 21.12 7.28
CA ASN A 143 0.40 20.53 6.50
C ASN A 143 0.93 19.36 5.64
N PRO A 144 0.04 18.53 5.06
CA PRO A 144 0.45 17.53 4.06
C PRO A 144 1.18 18.17 2.88
N CYS A 145 2.31 17.58 2.47
CA CYS A 145 3.10 18.10 1.36
C CYS A 145 2.31 18.06 0.03
N PRO A 146 2.16 19.19 -0.67
CA PRO A 146 1.35 19.24 -1.89
C PRO A 146 1.97 18.50 -3.08
N LEU A 147 3.23 18.09 -3.01
CA LEU A 147 3.91 17.28 -4.03
C LEU A 147 3.80 15.78 -3.76
N GLU A 148 3.34 15.38 -2.58
CA GLU A 148 3.18 13.98 -2.22
C GLU A 148 1.99 13.36 -2.95
N PRO A 149 2.16 12.29 -3.76
CA PRO A 149 1.05 11.65 -4.48
C PRO A 149 -0.08 11.18 -3.56
N ARG A 150 0.27 10.69 -2.36
CA ARG A 150 -0.69 10.25 -1.37
C ARG A 150 -1.54 11.41 -0.83
N ALA A 151 -0.93 12.57 -0.54
CA ALA A 151 -1.63 13.77 -0.10
C ALA A 151 -2.55 14.34 -1.20
N ILE A 152 -2.10 14.29 -2.46
CA ILE A 152 -2.94 14.66 -3.62
C ILE A 152 -4.18 13.77 -3.67
N LEU A 153 -4.02 12.45 -3.56
CA LEU A 153 -5.14 11.51 -3.55
C LEU A 153 -6.08 11.75 -2.37
N GLN A 154 -5.55 12.00 -1.17
CA GLN A 154 -6.37 12.35 0.01
C GLN A 154 -7.25 13.58 -0.26
N ASN A 155 -6.69 14.62 -0.87
CA ASN A 155 -7.45 15.82 -1.24
C ASN A 155 -8.56 15.52 -2.26
N VAL A 156 -8.30 14.65 -3.25
CA VAL A 156 -9.32 14.23 -4.22
C VAL A 156 -10.44 13.44 -3.53
N VAL A 157 -10.11 12.48 -2.69
CA VAL A 157 -11.10 11.68 -1.93
C VAL A 157 -11.92 12.59 -1.00
N ALA A 158 -11.28 13.54 -0.31
CA ALA A 158 -12.00 14.50 0.53
C ALA A 158 -13.03 15.32 -0.26
N ARG A 159 -12.72 15.69 -1.52
CA ARG A 159 -13.70 16.40 -2.39
C ARG A 159 -14.90 15.51 -2.73
N PHE A 160 -14.72 14.21 -2.99
CA PHE A 160 -15.84 13.28 -3.15
C PHE A 160 -16.71 13.26 -1.91
N HIS A 161 -16.11 13.15 -0.72
CA HIS A 161 -16.84 13.12 0.56
C HIS A 161 -17.63 14.40 0.81
N GLN A 162 -17.09 15.58 0.43
CA GLN A 162 -17.81 16.87 0.52
C GLN A 162 -19.09 16.88 -0.31
N HIS A 163 -19.15 16.10 -1.40
CA HIS A 163 -20.35 15.92 -2.22
C HIS A 163 -21.20 14.72 -1.80
N GLY A 164 -20.92 14.10 -0.65
CA GLY A 164 -21.65 12.91 -0.17
C GLY A 164 -21.38 11.64 -1.00
N LEU A 165 -20.31 11.62 -1.79
CA LEU A 165 -19.90 10.49 -2.63
C LEU A 165 -18.77 9.72 -1.94
N PHE A 166 -18.89 8.39 -1.93
CA PHE A 166 -17.92 7.49 -1.31
C PHE A 166 -17.44 6.49 -2.37
N PRO A 167 -16.29 6.74 -3.00
CA PRO A 167 -15.75 5.87 -4.03
C PRO A 167 -15.48 4.46 -3.48
N VAL A 168 -15.80 3.45 -4.28
CA VAL A 168 -15.43 2.06 -4.06
C VAL A 168 -14.55 1.66 -5.22
N ILE A 169 -13.34 1.17 -4.95
CA ILE A 169 -12.39 0.76 -5.97
C ILE A 169 -11.93 -0.69 -5.76
N ALA A 170 -11.65 -1.37 -6.85
CA ALA A 170 -11.02 -2.68 -6.91
C ALA A 170 -9.92 -2.60 -7.98
N PRO A 171 -8.67 -2.42 -7.61
CA PRO A 171 -7.57 -2.42 -8.57
C PRO A 171 -7.27 -3.83 -9.07
N GLU A 172 -6.96 -3.94 -10.35
CA GLU A 172 -6.43 -5.09 -11.04
C GLU A 172 -5.01 -4.73 -11.50
N ILE A 173 -4.04 -5.59 -11.22
CA ILE A 173 -2.64 -5.32 -11.51
C ILE A 173 -2.13 -6.33 -12.53
N GLU A 174 -2.03 -5.91 -13.77
CA GLU A 174 -1.47 -6.74 -14.83
C GLU A 174 0.06 -6.62 -14.89
N PHE A 175 0.71 -7.73 -15.17
CA PHE A 175 2.15 -7.80 -15.36
C PHE A 175 2.55 -9.00 -16.21
N TYR A 176 3.75 -8.94 -16.77
CA TYR A 176 4.37 -10.06 -17.48
C TYR A 176 5.44 -10.67 -16.60
N LEU A 177 5.47 -12.01 -16.52
CA LEU A 177 6.61 -12.75 -16.02
C LEU A 177 7.54 -13.03 -17.19
N THR A 178 8.80 -12.56 -17.11
CA THR A 178 9.83 -12.72 -18.14
C THR A 178 11.10 -13.33 -17.54
N GLY A 179 11.84 -14.17 -18.31
CA GLY A 179 13.07 -14.85 -17.87
C GLY A 179 13.57 -15.92 -18.84
N GLN A 180 14.55 -16.73 -18.47
CA GLN A 180 15.04 -17.81 -19.34
C GLN A 180 14.03 -18.96 -19.40
N GLY A 181 13.42 -19.13 -20.55
CA GLY A 181 12.40 -20.15 -20.79
C GLY A 181 10.96 -19.61 -20.94
N ASP A 182 10.82 -18.33 -21.10
CA ASP A 182 9.59 -17.51 -21.01
C ASP A 182 8.46 -17.82 -21.98
N ARG A 183 8.64 -18.72 -22.88
CA ARG A 183 7.51 -19.17 -23.67
C ARG A 183 6.92 -20.37 -22.96
N ASP A 184 5.91 -20.12 -22.12
CA ASP A 184 5.02 -21.19 -21.75
C ASP A 184 4.37 -21.72 -23.03
N PRO A 185 4.79 -22.89 -23.54
CA PRO A 185 4.22 -23.47 -24.76
C PRO A 185 2.77 -23.90 -24.54
N GLN A 186 2.26 -23.79 -23.30
CA GLN A 186 0.90 -24.17 -22.90
C GLN A 186 -0.01 -22.97 -22.69
N ASN A 187 0.47 -21.72 -22.88
CA ASN A 187 -0.43 -20.57 -22.80
C ASN A 187 -1.49 -20.68 -23.91
N GLN A 188 -2.68 -21.07 -23.50
CA GLN A 188 -3.85 -21.25 -24.37
C GLN A 188 -4.81 -20.06 -24.31
N GLY A 189 -4.35 -18.90 -23.82
CA GLY A 189 -5.12 -17.65 -23.75
C GLY A 189 -5.70 -17.33 -22.37
N CYS A 190 -6.53 -16.31 -22.30
CA CYS A 190 -7.15 -15.81 -21.08
C CYS A 190 -7.84 -16.90 -20.27
N PHE A 191 -7.73 -16.78 -18.95
CA PHE A 191 -8.41 -17.61 -17.96
C PHE A 191 -8.05 -19.12 -18.03
N HIS A 192 -6.96 -19.48 -18.70
CA HIS A 192 -6.53 -20.87 -18.77
C HIS A 192 -5.88 -21.30 -17.46
N MET A 193 -6.52 -22.21 -16.74
CA MET A 193 -6.11 -22.61 -15.38
C MET A 193 -4.71 -23.26 -15.33
N ASP A 194 -4.34 -24.05 -16.34
CA ASP A 194 -3.03 -24.71 -16.36
C ASP A 194 -1.86 -23.74 -16.57
N THR A 195 -2.11 -22.58 -17.20
CA THR A 195 -1.11 -21.52 -17.35
C THR A 195 -0.69 -20.95 -15.99
N SER A 196 -1.63 -20.76 -15.08
CA SER A 196 -1.32 -20.34 -13.70
C SER A 196 -0.56 -21.42 -12.94
N SER A 197 -0.83 -22.70 -13.22
CA SER A 197 -0.18 -23.84 -12.56
C SER A 197 1.31 -23.94 -12.86
N ALA A 198 1.77 -23.43 -14.01
CA ALA A 198 3.20 -23.42 -14.37
C ALA A 198 4.05 -22.62 -13.38
N HIS A 199 3.45 -21.64 -12.70
CA HIS A 199 4.10 -20.79 -11.70
C HIS A 199 3.45 -20.90 -10.31
N ALA A 200 2.83 -22.04 -9.99
CA ALA A 200 2.10 -22.24 -8.74
C ALA A 200 2.93 -21.87 -7.50
N ALA A 201 4.19 -22.33 -7.43
CA ALA A 201 5.06 -22.04 -6.28
C ALA A 201 5.36 -20.53 -6.12
N LEU A 202 5.44 -19.79 -7.23
CA LEU A 202 5.60 -18.33 -7.20
C LEU A 202 4.35 -17.65 -6.66
N PHE A 203 3.18 -18.05 -7.15
CA PHE A 203 1.90 -17.47 -6.72
C PHE A 203 1.56 -17.83 -5.28
N ASP A 204 1.85 -19.07 -4.85
CA ASP A 204 1.69 -19.47 -3.44
C ASP A 204 2.57 -18.62 -2.51
N GLU A 205 3.82 -18.37 -2.85
CA GLU A 205 4.70 -17.51 -2.08
C GLU A 205 4.22 -16.05 -2.10
N LEU A 206 3.77 -15.56 -3.26
CA LEU A 206 3.23 -14.21 -3.40
C LEU A 206 2.00 -14.02 -2.50
N GLU A 207 1.08 -14.98 -2.47
CA GLU A 207 -0.11 -14.95 -1.61
C GLU A 207 0.25 -14.96 -0.12
N GLN A 208 1.19 -15.81 0.30
CA GLN A 208 1.68 -15.86 1.68
C GLN A 208 2.27 -14.52 2.12
N LEU A 209 3.13 -13.91 1.29
CA LEU A 209 3.74 -12.63 1.59
C LEU A 209 2.74 -11.47 1.49
N ALA A 210 1.76 -11.51 0.58
CA ALA A 210 0.67 -10.55 0.52
C ALA A 210 -0.17 -10.61 1.81
N HIS A 211 -0.47 -11.80 2.31
CA HIS A 211 -1.15 -11.98 3.60
C HIS A 211 -0.34 -11.40 4.76
N LEU A 212 0.97 -11.66 4.82
CA LEU A 212 1.89 -11.08 5.81
C LEU A 212 1.88 -9.55 5.76
N GLN A 213 1.77 -8.98 4.55
CA GLN A 213 1.65 -7.54 4.30
C GLN A 213 0.23 -7.00 4.51
N ARG A 214 -0.73 -7.83 4.91
CA ARG A 214 -2.15 -7.48 5.04
C ARG A 214 -2.76 -6.91 3.75
N ILE A 215 -2.23 -7.32 2.59
CA ILE A 215 -2.75 -6.95 1.28
C ILE A 215 -3.91 -7.91 0.94
N PRO A 216 -5.13 -7.40 0.69
CA PRO A 216 -6.31 -8.23 0.47
C PRO A 216 -6.37 -8.76 -0.97
N LEU A 217 -5.37 -9.57 -1.36
CA LEU A 217 -5.35 -10.28 -2.64
C LEU A 217 -6.58 -11.19 -2.73
N SER A 218 -7.26 -11.20 -3.88
CA SER A 218 -8.49 -11.98 -4.09
C SER A 218 -8.38 -13.00 -5.21
N GLY A 219 -7.44 -12.83 -6.14
CA GLY A 219 -7.27 -13.75 -7.26
C GLY A 219 -5.96 -13.54 -8.00
N VAL A 220 -5.62 -14.58 -8.77
CA VAL A 220 -4.57 -14.57 -9.79
C VAL A 220 -5.19 -15.08 -11.07
N VAL A 221 -5.02 -14.36 -12.16
CA VAL A 221 -5.61 -14.70 -13.47
C VAL A 221 -4.49 -14.80 -14.51
N ALA A 222 -4.59 -15.77 -15.39
CA ALA A 222 -3.78 -15.83 -16.61
C ALA A 222 -4.47 -14.98 -17.68
N GLU A 223 -3.75 -14.03 -18.24
CA GLU A 223 -4.26 -13.08 -19.21
C GLU A 223 -4.04 -13.52 -20.68
N ALA A 224 -4.44 -12.65 -21.62
CA ALA A 224 -4.51 -12.98 -23.05
C ALA A 224 -3.15 -13.31 -23.68
N GLU A 225 -2.11 -12.63 -23.23
CA GLU A 225 -0.77 -12.77 -23.80
C GLU A 225 0.07 -13.77 -23.00
N SER A 226 1.02 -14.41 -23.71
CA SER A 226 1.92 -15.38 -23.07
C SER A 226 2.75 -14.74 -21.96
N GLY A 227 2.69 -15.33 -20.76
CA GLY A 227 3.38 -14.82 -19.57
C GLY A 227 2.72 -13.62 -18.92
N GLN A 228 1.53 -13.20 -19.37
CA GLN A 228 0.75 -12.13 -18.76
C GLN A 228 -0.16 -12.69 -17.67
N TYR A 229 -0.14 -12.04 -16.52
CA TYR A 229 -0.95 -12.38 -15.34
C TYR A 229 -1.56 -11.13 -14.74
N GLU A 230 -2.67 -11.32 -14.04
CA GLU A 230 -3.37 -10.29 -13.28
C GLU A 230 -3.49 -10.69 -11.82
N LEU A 231 -3.40 -9.70 -10.95
CA LEU A 231 -3.62 -9.82 -9.51
C LEU A 231 -4.79 -8.93 -9.10
N ASP A 232 -5.84 -9.53 -8.58
CA ASP A 232 -7.04 -8.85 -8.13
C ASP A 232 -6.96 -8.45 -6.66
N LEU A 233 -7.36 -7.23 -6.35
CA LEU A 233 -7.57 -6.76 -4.99
C LEU A 233 -9.07 -6.64 -4.68
N LYS A 234 -9.44 -6.94 -3.43
CA LYS A 234 -10.82 -6.80 -2.97
C LYS A 234 -11.31 -5.35 -3.06
N HIS A 235 -12.57 -5.18 -3.44
CA HIS A 235 -13.28 -3.90 -3.42
C HIS A 235 -13.18 -3.22 -2.04
N SER A 236 -12.90 -1.92 -2.02
CA SER A 236 -12.82 -1.16 -0.77
C SER A 236 -13.21 0.30 -0.96
N GLN A 237 -13.81 0.88 0.08
CA GLN A 237 -14.02 2.32 0.24
C GLN A 237 -12.79 3.03 0.83
N ARG A 238 -11.81 2.28 1.35
CA ARG A 238 -10.56 2.80 1.90
C ARG A 238 -9.57 3.09 0.77
N VAL A 239 -9.93 4.03 -0.10
CA VAL A 239 -9.24 4.33 -1.36
C VAL A 239 -7.73 4.53 -1.16
N ILE A 240 -7.33 5.28 -0.14
CA ILE A 240 -5.91 5.56 0.14
C ILE A 240 -5.16 4.28 0.49
N GLU A 241 -5.73 3.45 1.37
CA GLU A 241 -5.13 2.17 1.78
C GLU A 241 -5.03 1.20 0.59
N VAL A 242 -6.05 1.17 -0.27
CA VAL A 242 -6.00 0.34 -1.49
C VAL A 242 -4.86 0.77 -2.40
N CYS A 243 -4.66 2.07 -2.63
CA CYS A 243 -3.55 2.56 -3.45
C CYS A 243 -2.18 2.27 -2.80
N ASP A 244 -2.06 2.41 -1.48
CA ASP A 244 -0.85 2.00 -0.75
C ASP A 244 -0.57 0.49 -0.94
N ASN A 245 -1.62 -0.34 -0.89
CA ASN A 245 -1.52 -1.79 -1.12
C ASN A 245 -1.15 -2.15 -2.56
N VAL A 246 -1.64 -1.42 -3.58
CA VAL A 246 -1.23 -1.59 -4.99
C VAL A 246 0.27 -1.41 -5.15
N LEU A 247 0.84 -0.35 -4.59
CA LEU A 247 2.28 -0.09 -4.67
C LEU A 247 3.09 -1.15 -3.93
N ALA A 248 2.62 -1.58 -2.76
CA ALA A 248 3.23 -2.66 -1.99
C ALA A 248 3.18 -4.00 -2.75
N LEU A 249 2.03 -4.35 -3.35
CA LEU A 249 1.85 -5.59 -4.11
C LEU A 249 2.73 -5.59 -5.37
N ARG A 250 2.80 -4.48 -6.10
CA ARG A 250 3.69 -4.35 -7.27
C ARG A 250 5.17 -4.59 -6.91
N ARG A 251 5.63 -4.04 -5.77
CA ARG A 251 6.99 -4.30 -5.26
C ARG A 251 7.17 -5.75 -4.86
N LEU A 252 6.18 -6.32 -4.16
CA LEU A 252 6.20 -7.70 -3.71
C LEU A 252 6.28 -8.67 -4.90
N THR A 253 5.48 -8.44 -5.94
CA THR A 253 5.49 -9.26 -7.17
C THR A 253 6.86 -9.27 -7.82
N ARG A 254 7.54 -8.12 -7.91
CA ARG A 254 8.91 -8.06 -8.42
C ARG A 254 9.87 -8.87 -7.56
N TYR A 255 9.80 -8.71 -6.26
CA TYR A 255 10.67 -9.44 -5.33
C TYR A 255 10.49 -10.96 -5.44
N VAL A 256 9.24 -11.43 -5.46
CA VAL A 256 8.96 -12.87 -5.58
C VAL A 256 9.38 -13.40 -6.95
N ALA A 257 9.10 -12.66 -8.04
CA ALA A 257 9.56 -13.06 -9.38
C ALA A 257 11.09 -13.22 -9.44
N GLU A 258 11.84 -12.24 -8.95
CA GLU A 258 13.32 -12.30 -8.89
C GLU A 258 13.82 -13.50 -8.08
N LYS A 259 13.17 -13.82 -6.97
CA LYS A 259 13.50 -14.96 -6.13
C LYS A 259 13.29 -16.30 -6.85
N HIS A 260 12.33 -16.35 -7.77
CA HIS A 260 12.07 -17.49 -8.66
C HIS A 260 12.85 -17.46 -9.98
N GLY A 261 13.82 -16.53 -10.13
CA GLY A 261 14.66 -16.41 -11.34
C GLY A 261 13.94 -15.77 -12.53
N LEU A 262 12.81 -15.10 -12.28
CA LEU A 262 11.99 -14.39 -13.26
C LEU A 262 12.03 -12.88 -13.01
N GLN A 263 11.43 -12.11 -13.93
CA GLN A 263 11.24 -10.67 -13.78
C GLN A 263 9.76 -10.33 -13.97
N ALA A 264 9.20 -9.52 -13.07
CA ALA A 264 7.87 -8.98 -13.23
C ALA A 264 7.93 -7.60 -13.93
N ASN A 265 7.37 -7.54 -15.13
CA ASN A 265 7.32 -6.34 -15.96
C ASN A 265 5.89 -5.78 -15.99
N PHE A 266 5.73 -4.53 -15.53
CA PHE A 266 4.42 -3.84 -15.44
C PHE A 266 4.20 -2.86 -16.61
N MET A 267 4.91 -3.01 -17.72
CA MET A 267 4.63 -2.24 -18.93
C MET A 267 3.40 -2.82 -19.62
N ALA A 268 2.59 -1.94 -20.23
CA ALA A 268 1.37 -2.36 -20.92
C ALA A 268 1.65 -3.27 -22.14
N LYS A 269 2.80 -3.09 -22.78
CA LYS A 269 3.28 -3.93 -23.89
C LYS A 269 4.81 -3.94 -23.82
N PRO A 270 5.41 -4.88 -23.09
CA PRO A 270 6.86 -4.99 -22.91
C PRO A 270 7.61 -5.43 -24.17
#